data_a32c0467825d13108c8dc5ad0a21d2f7
#
_entry.id   a32c0467825d13108c8dc5ad0a21d2f7
#
_cell.length_a   1.000
_cell.length_b   1.000
_cell.length_c   1.000
_cell.angle_alpha   90.00
_cell.angle_beta   90.00
_cell.angle_gamma   90.00
#
_symmetry.space_group_name_H-M   'P 1'
#
loop_
_entity.id
_entity.type
_entity.pdbx_description
1 polymer ?
#
loop_
_entity_poly.entity_id
_entity_poly.type
_entity_poly.pdbx_seq_one_letter_code
_entity_poly.pdbx_strand_id
1 'polypeptide(L)'
;SKLLIEADISSHQSFVVEEDGKIVGTFAFIIGEDPTYQVIEKGAWRSTASYGTIHRIASNGQVKGIAHQVFDFCYQEIPHLRIDTHADNKPMQAAILSYGFIECGVIYVADGSPRLAYDYYR
;
A
#
# COMPACT_ATOMS: atom_id res chain seq x y z
N SER A 1 8.87 19.00 9.31
CA SER A 1 8.34 18.28 10.47
C SER A 1 8.44 16.78 10.25
N LYS A 2 8.53 16.03 11.34
CA LYS A 2 8.70 14.59 11.29
C LYS A 2 7.37 13.90 11.36
N LEU A 3 7.17 12.92 10.49
CA LEU A 3 5.99 12.05 10.54
C LEU A 3 6.27 10.87 11.45
N LEU A 4 5.27 10.50 12.24
CA LEU A 4 5.33 9.36 13.14
C LEU A 4 4.25 8.37 12.73
N ILE A 5 4.62 7.09 12.59
CA ILE A 5 3.67 6.03 12.24
C ILE A 5 3.53 5.11 13.43
N GLU A 6 2.30 4.92 13.89
CA GLU A 6 2.01 4.06 15.04
C GLU A 6 0.88 3.11 14.71
N ALA A 7 0.93 1.91 15.30
CA ALA A 7 -0.16 0.95 15.20
C ALA A 7 -1.40 1.49 15.90
N ASP A 8 -2.55 1.23 15.28
CA ASP A 8 -3.84 1.51 15.92
C ASP A 8 -4.00 0.57 17.13
N ILE A 9 -4.45 1.13 18.24
CA ILE A 9 -4.62 0.39 19.49
C ILE A 9 -5.58 -0.79 19.32
N SER A 10 -6.58 -0.65 18.46
CA SER A 10 -7.63 -1.66 18.28
C SER A 10 -7.25 -2.77 17.31
N SER A 11 -6.15 -2.62 16.55
CA SER A 11 -5.76 -3.59 15.52
C SER A 11 -4.27 -3.49 15.21
N HIS A 12 -3.60 -4.64 15.15
CA HIS A 12 -2.19 -4.71 14.77
C HIS A 12 -1.96 -4.51 13.26
N GLN A 13 -3.03 -4.42 12.49
CA GLN A 13 -2.97 -4.29 11.03
C GLN A 13 -3.32 -2.89 10.54
N SER A 14 -3.84 -2.05 11.42
CA SER A 14 -4.18 -0.66 11.09
C SER A 14 -3.19 0.28 11.75
N PHE A 15 -2.84 1.33 11.01
CA PHE A 15 -1.81 2.28 11.44
C PHE A 15 -2.29 3.70 11.22
N VAL A 16 -1.79 4.62 12.05
CA VAL A 16 -2.01 6.05 11.89
C VAL A 16 -0.69 6.74 11.60
N VAL A 17 -0.75 7.80 10.80
CA VAL A 17 0.39 8.67 10.52
C VAL A 17 0.10 9.99 11.23
N GLU A 18 1.01 10.41 12.08
CA GLU A 18 0.86 11.65 12.86
C GLU A 18 1.93 12.66 12.49
N GLU A 19 1.53 13.93 12.52
CA GLU A 19 2.45 15.06 12.44
C GLU A 19 2.09 16.04 13.55
N ASP A 20 3.04 16.31 14.42
CA ASP A 20 2.87 17.24 15.53
C ASP A 20 1.62 16.90 16.40
N GLY A 21 1.42 15.60 16.65
CA GLY A 21 0.31 15.11 17.47
C GLY A 21 -1.03 15.00 16.78
N LYS A 22 -1.10 15.34 15.48
CA LYS A 22 -2.34 15.25 14.71
C LYS A 22 -2.27 14.11 13.72
N ILE A 23 -3.37 13.37 13.60
CA ILE A 23 -3.46 12.31 12.60
C ILE A 23 -3.63 12.95 11.22
N VAL A 24 -2.69 12.67 10.33
CA VAL A 24 -2.70 13.18 8.96
C VAL A 24 -2.93 12.10 7.92
N GLY A 25 -2.91 10.83 8.34
CA GLY A 25 -3.18 9.72 7.44
C GLY A 25 -3.41 8.43 8.18
N THR A 26 -3.93 7.45 7.47
CA THR A 26 -4.15 6.10 7.97
C THR A 26 -3.88 5.10 6.86
N PHE A 27 -3.55 3.87 7.23
CA PHE A 27 -3.43 2.77 6.27
C PHE A 27 -3.55 1.44 7.01
N ALA A 28 -3.75 0.37 6.24
CA ALA A 28 -3.67 -0.99 6.75
C ALA A 28 -2.49 -1.70 6.11
N PHE A 29 -1.84 -2.59 6.85
CA PHE A 29 -0.70 -3.35 6.36
C PHE A 29 -0.77 -4.77 6.92
N ILE A 30 -0.80 -5.75 6.02
CA ILE A 30 -0.98 -7.15 6.38
C ILE A 30 0.13 -7.97 5.74
N ILE A 31 0.94 -8.64 6.57
CA ILE A 31 1.97 -9.56 6.10
C ILE A 31 1.33 -10.93 5.94
N GLY A 32 1.51 -11.55 4.79
CA GLY A 32 0.94 -12.84 4.46
C GLY A 32 0.17 -12.81 3.16
N GLU A 33 -0.30 -13.96 2.72
CA GLU A 33 -1.03 -14.06 1.47
C GLU A 33 -2.38 -13.35 1.55
N ASP A 34 -2.69 -12.58 0.51
CA ASP A 34 -3.98 -11.93 0.34
C ASP A 34 -4.80 -12.74 -0.66
N PRO A 35 -6.00 -13.22 -0.28
CA PRO A 35 -6.81 -14.03 -1.21
C PRO A 35 -7.11 -13.33 -2.54
N THR A 36 -7.25 -12.00 -2.54
CA THR A 36 -7.55 -11.26 -3.77
C THR A 36 -6.33 -11.18 -4.70
N TYR A 37 -5.14 -11.52 -4.21
CA TYR A 37 -3.90 -11.49 -4.98
C TYR A 37 -3.51 -12.84 -5.56
N GLN A 38 -4.28 -13.88 -5.30
CA GLN A 38 -3.99 -15.22 -5.82
C GLN A 38 -4.25 -15.34 -7.31
N VAL A 39 -5.19 -14.57 -7.83
CA VAL A 39 -5.49 -14.52 -9.25
C VAL A 39 -5.15 -13.13 -9.78
N ILE A 40 -4.27 -13.08 -10.76
CA ILE A 40 -3.89 -11.84 -11.43
C ILE A 40 -4.00 -12.06 -12.95
N GLU A 41 -4.55 -11.07 -13.64
CA GLU A 41 -4.77 -11.10 -15.08
C GLU A 41 -3.98 -9.99 -15.77
N LYS A 42 -3.81 -10.11 -17.07
CA LYS A 42 -3.11 -9.13 -17.91
C LYS A 42 -1.66 -8.90 -17.46
N GLY A 43 -1.08 -9.92 -16.84
CA GLY A 43 0.29 -9.87 -16.35
C GLY A 43 0.52 -10.93 -15.31
N ALA A 44 1.53 -10.72 -14.46
CA ALA A 44 1.90 -11.67 -13.41
C ALA A 44 2.66 -10.96 -12.30
N TRP A 45 2.55 -11.48 -11.08
CA TRP A 45 3.44 -11.07 -9.99
C TRP A 45 4.87 -11.45 -10.34
N ARG A 46 5.82 -10.58 -9.99
CA ARG A 46 7.23 -10.78 -10.34
C ARG A 46 7.99 -11.69 -9.38
N SER A 47 7.42 -11.96 -8.20
CA SER A 47 8.08 -12.79 -7.18
C SER A 47 7.04 -13.61 -6.43
N THR A 48 7.44 -14.83 -6.04
CA THR A 48 6.63 -15.70 -5.20
C THR A 48 7.03 -15.62 -3.71
N ALA A 49 7.98 -14.75 -3.37
CA ALA A 49 8.41 -14.59 -1.98
C ALA A 49 7.28 -14.01 -1.14
N SER A 50 7.38 -14.23 0.17
CA SER A 50 6.43 -13.66 1.14
C SER A 50 6.38 -12.14 1.00
N TYR A 51 5.20 -11.58 1.18
CA TYR A 51 4.98 -10.15 0.97
C TYR A 51 4.04 -9.57 2.01
N GLY A 52 4.07 -8.25 2.11
CA GLY A 52 3.08 -7.49 2.85
C GLY A 52 2.23 -6.67 1.90
N THR A 53 0.95 -6.56 2.20
CA THR A 53 -0.01 -5.82 1.39
C THR A 53 -0.44 -4.55 2.10
N ILE A 54 -0.38 -3.43 1.38
CA ILE A 54 -0.80 -2.13 1.88
C ILE A 54 -2.20 -1.85 1.36
N HIS A 55 -3.12 -1.56 2.29
CA HIS A 55 -4.52 -1.29 1.97
C HIS A 55 -4.95 0.06 2.51
N ARG A 56 -5.90 0.69 1.83
CA ARG A 56 -6.66 1.82 2.36
C ARG A 56 -5.79 2.96 2.86
N ILE A 57 -4.79 3.34 2.05
CA ILE A 57 -4.03 4.56 2.36
C ILE A 57 -4.96 5.75 2.19
N ALA A 58 -5.13 6.52 3.26
CA ALA A 58 -5.89 7.74 3.23
C ALA A 58 -5.10 8.85 3.91
N SER A 59 -5.19 10.05 3.40
CA SER A 59 -4.56 11.22 4.02
C SER A 59 -5.50 12.40 3.97
N ASN A 60 -5.23 13.39 4.83
CA ASN A 60 -6.04 14.63 4.84
C ASN A 60 -5.64 15.60 3.73
N GLY A 61 -4.67 15.24 2.89
CA GLY A 61 -4.22 16.07 1.77
C GLY A 61 -3.33 17.26 2.15
N GLN A 62 -3.06 17.46 3.43
CA GLN A 62 -2.31 18.62 3.90
C GLN A 62 -0.81 18.38 3.94
N VAL A 63 -0.38 17.11 3.99
CA VAL A 63 1.03 16.76 4.07
C VAL A 63 1.42 15.97 2.84
N LYS A 64 2.46 16.45 2.14
CA LYS A 64 2.99 15.76 0.95
C LYS A 64 3.87 14.59 1.37
N GLY A 65 3.91 13.57 0.51
CA GLY A 65 4.83 12.45 0.70
C GLY A 65 4.38 11.42 1.72
N ILE A 66 3.14 11.48 2.20
CA ILE A 66 2.64 10.49 3.16
C ILE A 66 2.73 9.08 2.59
N ALA A 67 2.35 8.87 1.33
CA ALA A 67 2.41 7.54 0.72
C ALA A 67 3.83 7.00 0.73
N HIS A 68 4.83 7.81 0.38
CA HIS A 68 6.23 7.38 0.39
C HIS A 68 6.71 7.03 1.80
N GLN A 69 6.28 7.78 2.82
CA GLN A 69 6.60 7.47 4.20
C GLN A 69 5.98 6.14 4.63
N VAL A 70 4.74 5.88 4.22
CA VAL A 70 4.07 4.61 4.47
C VAL A 70 4.84 3.46 3.81
N PHE A 71 5.26 3.63 2.56
CA PHE A 71 6.02 2.61 1.84
C PHE A 71 7.36 2.32 2.51
N ASP A 72 8.07 3.36 2.95
CA ASP A 72 9.34 3.18 3.68
C ASP A 72 9.12 2.38 4.96
N PHE A 73 8.10 2.73 5.73
CA PHE A 73 7.78 2.01 6.97
C PHE A 73 7.49 0.53 6.69
N CYS A 74 6.65 0.25 5.70
CA CYS A 74 6.26 -1.12 5.36
C CYS A 74 7.43 -1.92 4.82
N TYR A 75 8.29 -1.30 4.03
CA TYR A 75 9.45 -2.00 3.44
C TYR A 75 10.45 -2.44 4.51
N GLN A 76 10.54 -1.70 5.61
CA GLN A 76 11.38 -2.10 6.73
C GLN A 76 10.85 -3.34 7.46
N GLU A 77 9.53 -3.54 7.39
CA GLU A 77 8.90 -4.69 8.04
C GLU A 77 9.06 -5.97 7.20
N ILE A 78 8.96 -5.86 5.90
CA ILE A 78 9.17 -6.97 4.98
C ILE A 78 9.62 -6.40 3.62
N PRO A 79 10.72 -6.93 3.03
CA PRO A 79 11.29 -6.34 1.81
C PRO A 79 10.59 -6.79 0.52
N HIS A 80 9.30 -6.99 0.57
CA HIS A 80 8.49 -7.29 -0.61
C HIS A 80 7.08 -6.78 -0.35
N LEU A 81 6.67 -5.76 -1.08
CA LEU A 81 5.39 -5.11 -0.89
C LEU A 81 4.51 -5.30 -2.11
N ARG A 82 3.21 -5.44 -1.88
CA ARG A 82 2.19 -5.42 -2.92
C ARG A 82 1.14 -4.37 -2.57
N ILE A 83 0.58 -3.76 -3.60
CA ILE A 83 -0.48 -2.76 -3.44
C ILE A 83 -1.35 -2.78 -4.68
N ASP A 84 -2.61 -2.41 -4.51
CA ASP A 84 -3.50 -2.21 -5.64
C ASP A 84 -4.21 -0.87 -5.49
N THR A 85 -4.66 -0.33 -6.61
CA THR A 85 -5.41 0.92 -6.62
C THR A 85 -6.40 0.96 -7.77
N HIS A 86 -7.44 1.75 -7.61
CA HIS A 86 -8.45 1.95 -8.64
C HIS A 86 -7.85 2.67 -9.84
N ALA A 87 -8.30 2.28 -11.05
CA ALA A 87 -7.81 2.89 -12.29
C ALA A 87 -8.08 4.40 -12.36
N ASP A 88 -9.06 4.90 -11.61
CA ASP A 88 -9.39 6.32 -11.57
C ASP A 88 -8.58 7.10 -10.53
N ASN A 89 -7.86 6.41 -9.65
CA ASN A 89 -7.08 7.07 -8.61
C ASN A 89 -5.70 7.46 -9.14
N LYS A 90 -5.66 8.49 -9.96
CA LYS A 90 -4.42 8.93 -10.61
C LYS A 90 -3.35 9.40 -9.62
N PRO A 91 -3.69 10.15 -8.56
CA PRO A 91 -2.66 10.55 -7.59
C PRO A 91 -1.99 9.37 -6.91
N MET A 92 -2.75 8.33 -6.55
CA MET A 92 -2.16 7.15 -5.93
C MET A 92 -1.30 6.37 -6.91
N GLN A 93 -1.74 6.22 -8.16
CA GLN A 93 -0.92 5.59 -9.20
C GLN A 93 0.43 6.30 -9.35
N ALA A 94 0.40 7.63 -9.37
CA ALA A 94 1.62 8.43 -9.49
C ALA A 94 2.55 8.22 -8.30
N ALA A 95 2.01 8.19 -7.09
CA ALA A 95 2.79 7.97 -5.87
C ALA A 95 3.43 6.56 -5.87
N ILE A 96 2.66 5.56 -6.24
CA ILE A 96 3.15 4.16 -6.31
C ILE A 96 4.29 4.05 -7.31
N LEU A 97 4.09 4.57 -8.52
CA LEU A 97 5.11 4.48 -9.57
C LEU A 97 6.35 5.30 -9.23
N SER A 98 6.18 6.49 -8.66
CA SER A 98 7.33 7.33 -8.31
C SER A 98 8.17 6.72 -7.21
N TYR A 99 7.60 5.91 -6.34
CA TYR A 99 8.35 5.20 -5.32
C TYR A 99 9.22 4.09 -5.91
N GLY A 100 8.79 3.51 -7.02
CA GLY A 100 9.52 2.45 -7.70
C GLY A 100 8.77 1.15 -7.85
N PHE A 101 7.50 1.10 -7.46
CA PHE A 101 6.66 -0.08 -7.71
C PHE A 101 6.53 -0.32 -9.21
N ILE A 102 6.38 -1.57 -9.58
CA ILE A 102 6.17 -2.00 -10.97
C ILE A 102 4.75 -2.52 -11.12
N GLU A 103 4.07 -2.08 -12.15
CA GLU A 103 2.74 -2.58 -12.45
C GLU A 103 2.83 -4.03 -12.93
N CYS A 104 2.04 -4.91 -12.30
CA CYS A 104 2.09 -6.35 -12.54
C CYS A 104 0.89 -6.88 -13.32
N GLY A 105 -0.26 -6.23 -13.21
CA GLY A 105 -1.48 -6.68 -13.87
C GLY A 105 -2.71 -6.16 -13.19
N VAL A 106 -3.79 -6.93 -13.27
CA VAL A 106 -5.09 -6.56 -12.74
C VAL A 106 -5.57 -7.66 -11.79
N ILE A 107 -6.01 -7.25 -10.61
CA ILE A 107 -6.66 -8.14 -9.64
C ILE A 107 -8.13 -7.70 -9.50
N TYR A 108 -8.93 -8.54 -8.88
CA TYR A 108 -10.34 -8.24 -8.64
C TYR A 108 -10.63 -8.33 -7.16
N VAL A 109 -11.20 -7.25 -6.61
CA VAL A 109 -11.57 -7.22 -5.20
C VAL A 109 -12.91 -7.95 -4.98
N ALA A 110 -13.36 -8.04 -3.72
CA ALA A 110 -14.47 -8.91 -3.34
C ALA A 110 -15.76 -8.66 -4.13
N ASP A 111 -16.03 -7.42 -4.54
CA ASP A 111 -17.24 -7.10 -5.32
C ASP A 111 -17.06 -7.33 -6.82
N GLY A 112 -15.92 -7.87 -7.24
CA GLY A 112 -15.61 -8.11 -8.66
C GLY A 112 -15.02 -6.93 -9.39
N SER A 113 -14.81 -5.79 -8.71
CA SER A 113 -14.24 -4.61 -9.34
C SER A 113 -12.75 -4.81 -9.62
N PRO A 114 -12.28 -4.34 -10.80
CA PRO A 114 -10.86 -4.45 -11.13
C PRO A 114 -10.03 -3.41 -10.39
N ARG A 115 -8.79 -3.79 -10.09
CA ARG A 115 -7.78 -2.89 -9.53
C ARG A 115 -6.46 -3.11 -10.24
N LEU A 116 -5.69 -2.04 -10.40
CA LEU A 116 -4.32 -2.13 -10.91
C LEU A 116 -3.43 -2.63 -9.78
N ALA A 117 -2.62 -3.63 -10.06
CA ALA A 117 -1.80 -4.30 -9.05
C ALA A 117 -0.31 -4.04 -9.31
N TYR A 118 0.41 -3.79 -8.23
CA TYR A 118 1.83 -3.41 -8.29
C TYR A 118 2.59 -4.16 -7.22
N ASP A 119 3.90 -4.39 -7.48
CA ASP A 119 4.79 -4.89 -6.45
C ASP A 119 6.07 -4.04 -6.37
N TYR A 120 6.77 -4.17 -5.24
CA TYR A 120 8.05 -3.51 -4.99
C TYR A 120 8.95 -4.42 -4.18
N TYR A 121 10.13 -4.70 -4.71
CA TYR A 121 11.20 -5.38 -3.96
C TYR A 121 12.53 -5.03 -4.63
N ARG A 122 13.59 -5.22 -3.88
CA ARG A 122 14.94 -5.00 -4.38
C ARG A 122 15.78 -6.26 -4.33
#